data_3b7e4063a556a2df047c6fe6b6008e2c
#
_entry.id   3b7e4063a556a2df047c6fe6b6008e2c
#
_cell.length_a   1.000
_cell.length_b   1.000
_cell.length_c   1.000
_cell.angle_alpha   90.00
_cell.angle_beta   90.00
_cell.angle_gamma   90.00
#
_symmetry.space_group_name_H-M   'P 1'
#
loop_
_entity.id
_entity.type
_entity.pdbx_description
1 polymer ?
#
loop_
_entity_poly.entity_id
_entity_poly.type
_entity_poly.pdbx_seq_one_letter_code
_entity_poly.pdbx_strand_id
1 'polypeptide(L)'
;MQQSSQAYPAPNADHKDYQNFLALCASGAYDGSPLHRSIPSFMIQTGSPASATPKSSTSIWGGEFEDEIRTSLRHNARGIVAMANKGPNTNGSQFFILYGPAPHLDGKNTVFGKVIGDQGLQTLSKLEAKPVDKKGRMNEVEKIDSVIIHANPVAG
;
A
#
# COMPACT_ATOMS: atom_id res chain seq x y z
N MET A 1 10.94 5.02 -7.57
CA MET A 1 9.86 5.84 -7.02
C MET A 1 10.08 5.99 -5.52
N GLN A 2 10.34 7.18 -5.07
CA GLN A 2 10.41 7.46 -3.64
C GLN A 2 8.99 7.72 -3.15
N GLN A 3 8.48 6.82 -2.33
CA GLN A 3 7.28 7.08 -1.56
C GLN A 3 7.68 7.29 -0.11
N SER A 4 7.55 8.51 0.39
CA SER A 4 7.55 8.71 1.81
C SER A 4 6.12 8.49 2.30
N SER A 5 5.84 7.29 2.79
CA SER A 5 4.59 7.03 3.48
C SER A 5 4.83 7.20 4.96
N GLN A 6 4.18 8.18 5.56
CA GLN A 6 4.13 8.31 7.00
C GLN A 6 2.90 7.57 7.50
N ALA A 7 3.07 6.74 8.50
CA ALA A 7 1.94 6.04 9.12
C ALA A 7 0.95 7.06 9.70
N TYR A 8 -0.33 6.80 9.51
CA TYR A 8 -1.40 7.72 9.89
C TYR A 8 -2.46 6.99 10.72
N PRO A 9 -2.74 7.42 11.95
CA PRO A 9 -2.08 8.47 12.73
C PRO A 9 -0.68 8.07 13.17
N ALA A 10 0.02 8.95 13.89
CA ALA A 10 1.37 8.67 14.39
C ALA A 10 1.46 7.23 14.93
N PRO A 11 2.50 6.50 14.55
CA PRO A 11 2.52 5.06 14.73
C PRO A 11 2.43 4.67 16.20
N ASN A 12 1.42 3.91 16.50
CA ASN A 12 1.44 3.10 17.68
C ASN A 12 2.29 1.87 17.33
N ALA A 13 3.39 1.66 18.04
CA ALA A 13 4.31 0.55 17.76
C ALA A 13 3.63 -0.83 17.79
N ASP A 14 2.48 -0.92 18.42
CA ASP A 14 1.69 -2.15 18.54
C ASP A 14 0.79 -2.42 17.31
N HIS A 15 0.78 -1.52 16.31
CA HIS A 15 -0.07 -1.66 15.13
C HIS A 15 0.59 -2.63 14.14
N LYS A 16 -0.01 -3.80 13.93
CA LYS A 16 0.58 -4.88 13.11
C LYS A 16 0.75 -4.51 11.65
N ASP A 17 -0.22 -3.83 11.05
CA ASP A 17 -0.12 -3.39 9.65
C ASP A 17 1.09 -2.49 9.45
N TYR A 18 1.31 -1.58 10.37
CA TYR A 18 2.46 -0.68 10.34
C TYR A 18 3.79 -1.44 10.52
N GLN A 19 3.85 -2.34 11.50
CA GLN A 19 5.03 -3.18 11.74
C GLN A 19 5.35 -4.04 10.52
N ASN A 20 4.35 -4.69 9.96
CA ASN A 20 4.49 -5.52 8.77
C ASN A 20 5.01 -4.71 7.58
N PHE A 21 4.39 -3.58 7.30
CA PHE A 21 4.78 -2.70 6.18
C PHE A 21 6.24 -2.22 6.34
N LEU A 22 6.61 -1.72 7.50
CA LEU A 22 7.98 -1.25 7.76
C LEU A 22 9.00 -2.39 7.65
N ALA A 23 8.69 -3.56 8.20
CA ALA A 23 9.58 -4.70 8.13
C ALA A 23 9.77 -5.19 6.69
N LEU A 24 8.71 -5.23 5.89
CA LEU A 24 8.80 -5.57 4.48
C LEU A 24 9.61 -4.53 3.69
N CYS A 25 9.44 -3.24 3.99
CA CYS A 25 10.26 -2.19 3.41
C CYS A 25 11.74 -2.38 3.77
N ALA A 26 12.04 -2.60 5.03
CA ALA A 26 13.42 -2.74 5.53
C ALA A 26 14.12 -3.98 4.98
N SER A 27 13.38 -5.07 4.76
CA SER A 27 13.92 -6.32 4.22
C SER A 27 14.17 -6.30 2.72
N GLY A 28 13.72 -5.25 2.01
CA GLY A 28 13.80 -5.19 0.56
C GLY A 28 12.72 -6.01 -0.16
N ALA A 29 11.71 -6.50 0.57
CA ALA A 29 10.66 -7.34 0.00
C ALA A 29 9.84 -6.62 -1.09
N TYR A 30 9.73 -5.31 -1.01
CA TYR A 30 9.02 -4.50 -2.00
C TYR A 30 9.86 -4.06 -3.19
N ASP A 31 11.18 -4.27 -3.16
CA ASP A 31 12.05 -3.89 -4.26
C ASP A 31 11.70 -4.70 -5.51
N GLY A 32 11.46 -4.02 -6.60
CA GLY A 32 11.02 -4.62 -7.85
C GLY A 32 9.55 -5.07 -7.88
N SER A 33 8.78 -4.81 -6.83
CA SER A 33 7.36 -5.14 -6.78
C SER A 33 6.59 -4.40 -7.87
N PRO A 34 5.81 -5.11 -8.72
CA PRO A 34 5.07 -4.45 -9.79
C PRO A 34 3.85 -3.71 -9.26
N LEU A 35 3.57 -2.56 -9.85
CA LEU A 35 2.30 -1.85 -9.67
C LEU A 35 1.27 -2.54 -10.58
N HIS A 36 0.77 -3.69 -10.14
CA HIS A 36 0.09 -4.65 -11.01
C HIS A 36 -1.37 -4.32 -11.31
N ARG A 37 -1.94 -3.36 -10.60
CA ARG A 37 -3.33 -2.94 -10.83
C ARG A 37 -3.48 -1.45 -10.57
N SER A 38 -4.02 -0.74 -11.55
CA SER A 38 -4.31 0.69 -11.43
C SER A 38 -5.68 0.96 -12.05
N ILE A 39 -6.59 1.46 -11.24
CA ILE A 39 -7.94 1.81 -11.70
C ILE A 39 -8.09 3.32 -11.51
N PRO A 40 -8.06 4.10 -12.60
CA PRO A 40 -8.21 5.55 -12.51
C PRO A 40 -9.43 5.95 -11.70
N SER A 41 -9.30 6.99 -10.92
CA SER A 41 -10.29 7.52 -9.97
C SER A 41 -10.54 6.63 -8.74
N PHE A 42 -9.97 5.43 -8.68
CA PHE A 42 -10.13 4.51 -7.55
C PHE A 42 -8.81 4.29 -6.79
N MET A 43 -7.91 3.46 -7.30
CA MET A 43 -6.71 3.11 -6.56
C MET A 43 -5.61 2.52 -7.44
N ILE A 44 -4.38 2.46 -6.91
CA ILE A 44 -3.27 1.69 -7.46
C ILE A 44 -2.81 0.67 -6.42
N GLN A 45 -2.62 -0.59 -6.84
CA GLN A 45 -2.28 -1.71 -5.97
C GLN A 45 -0.92 -2.31 -6.33
N THR A 46 -0.16 -2.65 -5.31
CA THR A 46 1.17 -3.23 -5.41
C THR A 46 1.47 -4.10 -4.18
N GLY A 47 2.70 -4.56 -4.04
CA GLY A 47 3.16 -5.26 -2.84
C GLY A 47 3.30 -6.77 -3.00
N SER A 48 3.11 -7.32 -4.21
CA SER A 48 3.52 -8.70 -4.48
C SER A 48 5.04 -8.77 -4.63
N PRO A 49 5.71 -9.85 -4.17
CA PRO A 49 7.15 -10.01 -4.41
C PRO A 49 7.49 -9.99 -5.91
N ALA A 50 8.63 -9.41 -6.25
CA ALA A 50 9.06 -9.28 -7.65
C ALA A 50 9.18 -10.61 -8.39
N SER A 51 9.57 -11.66 -7.68
CA SER A 51 9.76 -13.03 -8.22
C SER A 51 8.49 -13.87 -8.23
N ALA A 52 7.38 -13.35 -7.73
CA ALA A 52 6.15 -14.10 -7.55
C ALA A 52 5.04 -13.57 -8.46
N THR A 53 3.91 -14.28 -8.48
CA THR A 53 2.74 -13.82 -9.24
C THR A 53 2.11 -12.59 -8.60
N PRO A 54 1.37 -11.76 -9.37
CA PRO A 54 0.64 -10.62 -8.81
C PRO A 54 -0.40 -10.97 -7.75
N LYS A 55 -0.73 -12.25 -7.59
CA LYS A 55 -1.64 -12.73 -6.54
C LYS A 55 -0.95 -13.04 -5.23
N SER A 56 0.37 -13.08 -5.22
CA SER A 56 1.15 -13.42 -4.02
C SER A 56 1.11 -12.29 -3.00
N SER A 57 0.84 -12.66 -1.74
CA SER A 57 0.76 -11.73 -0.64
C SER A 57 1.09 -12.48 0.65
N THR A 58 2.18 -12.11 1.30
CA THR A 58 2.64 -12.78 2.51
C THR A 58 3.19 -11.75 3.49
N SER A 59 2.76 -11.82 4.74
CA SER A 59 3.24 -10.92 5.79
C SER A 59 4.68 -11.26 6.22
N ILE A 60 5.26 -10.37 7.02
CA ILE A 60 6.59 -10.60 7.62
C ILE A 60 6.60 -11.82 8.55
N TRP A 61 5.44 -12.23 9.06
CA TRP A 61 5.30 -13.41 9.91
C TRP A 61 5.05 -14.72 9.13
N GLY A 62 4.99 -14.64 7.78
CA GLY A 62 4.87 -15.83 6.93
C GLY A 62 3.45 -16.29 6.63
N GLY A 63 2.44 -15.45 6.84
CA GLY A 63 1.05 -15.79 6.54
C GLY A 63 0.18 -14.56 6.53
N GLU A 64 -1.12 -14.77 6.59
CA GLU A 64 -2.11 -13.70 6.71
C GLU A 64 -2.29 -13.28 8.16
N PHE A 65 -2.72 -12.04 8.38
CA PHE A 65 -3.00 -11.54 9.72
C PHE A 65 -4.29 -10.72 9.76
N GLU A 66 -4.78 -10.51 10.97
CA GLU A 66 -6.06 -9.90 11.25
C GLU A 66 -6.13 -8.41 10.85
N ASP A 67 -7.35 -7.95 10.58
CA ASP A 67 -7.64 -6.54 10.34
C ASP A 67 -7.48 -5.72 11.63
N GLU A 68 -7.08 -4.47 11.47
CA GLU A 68 -7.01 -3.49 12.56
C GLU A 68 -7.83 -2.25 12.18
N ILE A 69 -9.14 -2.45 12.06
CA ILE A 69 -10.06 -1.40 11.66
C ILE A 69 -10.23 -0.39 12.80
N ARG A 70 -10.03 0.89 12.46
CA ARG A 70 -10.26 2.01 13.38
C ARG A 70 -11.22 2.99 12.73
N THR A 71 -12.26 3.36 13.45
CA THR A 71 -13.30 4.28 12.95
C THR A 71 -12.77 5.68 12.64
N SER A 72 -11.65 6.07 13.26
CA SER A 72 -10.97 7.33 13.00
C SER A 72 -10.14 7.34 11.72
N LEU A 73 -9.87 6.16 11.13
CA LEU A 73 -9.07 6.00 9.91
C LEU A 73 -9.98 5.55 8.78
N ARG A 74 -10.25 6.47 7.86
CA ARG A 74 -11.21 6.26 6.78
C ARG A 74 -10.55 6.42 5.40
N HIS A 75 -11.18 5.80 4.42
CA HIS A 75 -10.82 5.93 3.00
C HIS A 75 -11.44 7.23 2.42
N ASN A 76 -11.04 8.37 2.96
CA ASN A 76 -11.74 9.65 2.73
C ASN A 76 -10.99 10.64 1.85
N ALA A 77 -9.84 10.27 1.30
CA ALA A 77 -9.04 11.20 0.53
C ALA A 77 -8.07 10.49 -0.44
N ARG A 78 -7.67 11.22 -1.49
CA ARG A 78 -6.56 10.84 -2.36
C ARG A 78 -5.29 10.68 -1.52
N GLY A 79 -4.52 9.62 -1.79
CA GLY A 79 -3.26 9.36 -1.11
C GLY A 79 -3.34 8.48 0.13
N ILE A 80 -4.54 8.10 0.58
CA ILE A 80 -4.70 7.16 1.69
C ILE A 80 -4.13 5.80 1.28
N VAL A 81 -3.36 5.17 2.19
CA VAL A 81 -2.74 3.87 2.00
C VAL A 81 -3.41 2.85 2.91
N ALA A 82 -3.83 1.73 2.34
CA ALA A 82 -4.53 0.67 3.07
C ALA A 82 -4.08 -0.71 2.60
N MET A 83 -4.29 -1.72 3.46
CA MET A 83 -3.97 -3.10 3.12
C MET A 83 -4.99 -3.68 2.14
N ALA A 84 -4.49 -4.32 1.09
CA ALA A 84 -5.32 -5.16 0.24
C ALA A 84 -5.61 -6.47 0.96
N ASN A 85 -6.82 -7.03 0.75
CA ASN A 85 -7.21 -8.30 1.32
C ASN A 85 -8.16 -9.06 0.39
N LYS A 86 -8.47 -10.30 0.75
CA LYS A 86 -9.41 -11.18 0.03
C LYS A 86 -10.67 -11.45 0.86
N GLY A 87 -10.93 -10.63 1.86
CA GLY A 87 -11.99 -10.77 2.84
C GLY A 87 -11.45 -10.48 4.23
N PRO A 88 -12.26 -10.68 5.29
CA PRO A 88 -11.82 -10.39 6.66
C PRO A 88 -10.55 -11.15 7.06
N ASN A 89 -9.63 -10.45 7.71
CA ASN A 89 -8.44 -11.03 8.35
C ASN A 89 -7.52 -11.79 7.36
N THR A 90 -7.34 -11.23 6.15
CA THR A 90 -6.48 -11.83 5.12
C THR A 90 -5.40 -10.85 4.64
N ASN A 91 -4.85 -10.05 5.54
CA ASN A 91 -3.78 -9.10 5.22
C ASN A 91 -2.46 -9.85 5.04
N GLY A 92 -1.69 -9.45 4.03
CA GLY A 92 -0.38 -10.03 3.72
C GLY A 92 0.65 -8.94 3.44
N SER A 93 1.19 -8.89 2.24
CA SER A 93 2.13 -7.85 1.82
C SER A 93 1.49 -6.78 0.93
N GLN A 94 0.42 -7.10 0.21
CA GLN A 94 -0.15 -6.19 -0.77
C GLN A 94 -0.89 -5.03 -0.11
N PHE A 95 -0.74 -3.86 -0.70
CA PHE A 95 -1.41 -2.64 -0.28
C PHE A 95 -1.84 -1.82 -1.49
N PHE A 96 -2.69 -0.84 -1.26
CA PHE A 96 -3.10 0.08 -2.31
C PHE A 96 -3.07 1.52 -1.83
N ILE A 97 -2.97 2.43 -2.79
CA ILE A 97 -3.01 3.87 -2.56
C ILE A 97 -4.21 4.42 -3.31
N LEU A 98 -5.07 5.16 -2.63
CA LEU A 98 -6.27 5.71 -3.22
C LEU A 98 -5.97 6.88 -4.16
N TYR A 99 -6.60 6.88 -5.32
CA TYR A 99 -6.66 8.06 -6.20
C TYR A 99 -7.77 9.04 -5.79
N GLY A 100 -8.73 8.59 -5.03
CA GLY A 100 -9.83 9.41 -4.52
C GLY A 100 -10.55 8.73 -3.36
N PRO A 101 -11.53 9.40 -2.75
CA PRO A 101 -12.30 8.80 -1.66
C PRO A 101 -12.98 7.49 -2.06
N ALA A 102 -12.96 6.51 -1.17
CA ALA A 102 -13.57 5.19 -1.37
C ALA A 102 -14.27 4.74 -0.10
N PRO A 103 -15.35 5.41 0.33
CA PRO A 103 -16.02 5.13 1.61
C PRO A 103 -16.60 3.73 1.71
N HIS A 104 -16.84 3.05 0.59
CA HIS A 104 -17.30 1.66 0.57
C HIS A 104 -16.27 0.67 1.14
N LEU A 105 -15.00 1.08 1.30
CA LEU A 105 -13.94 0.26 1.88
C LEU A 105 -13.82 0.44 3.41
N ASP A 106 -14.48 1.43 3.98
CA ASP A 106 -14.47 1.65 5.42
C ASP A 106 -15.03 0.43 6.15
N GLY A 107 -14.33 -0.02 7.17
CA GLY A 107 -14.67 -1.23 7.90
C GLY A 107 -14.23 -2.55 7.24
N LYS A 108 -13.68 -2.51 6.02
CA LYS A 108 -13.27 -3.72 5.27
C LYS A 108 -11.76 -3.83 5.09
N ASN A 109 -11.08 -2.71 4.90
CA ASN A 109 -9.64 -2.65 4.67
C ASN A 109 -9.00 -1.79 5.75
N THR A 110 -7.85 -2.21 6.25
CA THR A 110 -7.11 -1.47 7.28
C THR A 110 -6.34 -0.32 6.67
N VAL A 111 -6.70 0.91 7.03
CA VAL A 111 -5.93 2.11 6.69
C VAL A 111 -4.75 2.22 7.65
N PHE A 112 -3.53 2.42 7.11
CA PHE A 112 -2.34 2.51 7.94
C PHE A 112 -1.38 3.64 7.55
N GLY A 113 -1.64 4.35 6.47
CA GLY A 113 -0.74 5.42 6.02
C GLY A 113 -1.38 6.38 5.05
N LYS A 114 -0.59 7.36 4.65
CA LYS A 114 -0.97 8.29 3.57
C LYS A 114 0.27 8.80 2.84
N VAL A 115 0.11 9.12 1.58
CA VAL A 115 1.12 9.84 0.80
C VAL A 115 1.21 11.27 1.29
N ILE A 116 2.42 11.75 1.55
CA ILE A 116 2.65 13.12 2.02
C ILE A 116 3.45 13.92 1.00
N GLY A 117 3.24 15.23 1.02
CA GLY A 117 3.98 16.19 0.20
C GLY A 117 3.53 16.24 -1.25
N ASP A 118 3.85 17.36 -1.88
CA ASP A 118 3.46 17.62 -3.27
C ASP A 118 4.12 16.67 -4.26
N GLN A 119 5.38 16.31 -4.01
CA GLN A 119 6.12 15.40 -4.88
C GLN A 119 5.50 14.00 -4.92
N GLY A 120 5.09 13.48 -3.77
CA GLY A 120 4.40 12.19 -3.69
C GLY A 120 3.06 12.21 -4.43
N LEU A 121 2.28 13.26 -4.26
CA LEU A 121 1.00 13.43 -4.94
C LEU A 121 1.17 13.61 -6.45
N GLN A 122 2.22 14.28 -6.90
CA GLN A 122 2.54 14.41 -8.32
C GLN A 122 2.91 13.06 -8.94
N THR A 123 3.69 12.24 -8.23
CA THR A 123 4.02 10.88 -8.66
C THR A 123 2.75 10.04 -8.79
N LEU A 124 1.85 10.12 -7.83
CA LEU A 124 0.57 9.43 -7.87
C LEU A 124 -0.27 9.85 -9.09
N SER A 125 -0.28 11.14 -9.41
CA SER A 125 -0.98 11.66 -10.58
C SER A 125 -0.38 11.14 -11.90
N LYS A 126 0.93 11.04 -11.98
CA LYS A 126 1.62 10.47 -13.15
C LYS A 126 1.28 8.99 -13.34
N LEU A 127 1.19 8.24 -12.24
CA LEU A 127 0.81 6.84 -12.28
C LEU A 127 -0.65 6.65 -12.72
N GLU A 128 -1.55 7.48 -12.21
CA GLU A 128 -2.97 7.44 -12.59
C GLU A 128 -3.19 7.74 -14.08
N ALA A 129 -2.36 8.61 -14.66
CA ALA A 129 -2.45 9.01 -16.06
C ALA A 129 -1.94 7.94 -17.03
N LYS A 130 -1.25 6.91 -16.56
CA LYS A 130 -0.70 5.86 -17.43
C LYS A 130 -1.81 5.00 -18.04
N PRO A 131 -1.72 4.65 -19.33
CA PRO A 131 -2.71 3.79 -19.98
C PRO A 131 -2.83 2.42 -19.33
N VAL A 132 -4.05 1.98 -19.13
CA VAL A 132 -4.39 0.66 -18.57
C VAL A 132 -5.41 -0.06 -19.43
N ASP A 133 -5.46 -1.38 -19.32
CA ASP A 133 -6.46 -2.19 -19.98
C ASP A 133 -7.78 -2.24 -19.16
N LYS A 134 -8.76 -3.00 -19.64
CA LYS A 134 -10.07 -3.11 -18.98
C LYS A 134 -10.02 -3.73 -17.60
N LYS A 135 -8.93 -4.45 -17.26
CA LYS A 135 -8.71 -5.09 -15.96
C LYS A 135 -7.86 -4.26 -15.03
N GLY A 136 -7.50 -3.03 -15.44
CA GLY A 136 -6.64 -2.15 -14.64
C GLY A 136 -5.15 -2.51 -14.71
N ARG A 137 -4.72 -3.28 -15.71
CA ARG A 137 -3.29 -3.58 -15.90
C ARG A 137 -2.66 -2.50 -16.77
N MET A 138 -1.51 -1.97 -16.32
CA MET A 138 -0.76 -0.99 -17.10
C MET A 138 -0.22 -1.62 -18.38
N ASN A 139 -0.27 -0.88 -19.49
CA ASN A 139 0.36 -1.30 -20.75
C ASN A 139 1.87 -1.44 -20.60
N GLU A 140 2.48 -0.52 -19.87
CA GLU A 140 3.88 -0.59 -19.43
C GLU A 140 3.90 -0.64 -17.91
N VAL A 141 4.23 -1.81 -17.35
CA VAL A 141 4.17 -2.02 -15.90
C VAL A 141 5.31 -1.27 -15.21
N GLU A 142 4.93 -0.37 -14.32
CA GLU A 142 5.87 0.28 -13.41
C GLU A 142 6.15 -0.61 -12.20
N LYS A 143 7.32 -0.41 -11.59
CA LYS A 143 7.78 -1.17 -10.43
C LYS A 143 8.27 -0.24 -9.34
N ILE A 144 8.26 -0.72 -8.11
CA ILE A 144 8.97 -0.07 -7.01
C ILE A 144 10.45 -0.39 -7.18
N ASP A 145 11.28 0.62 -7.39
CA ASP A 145 12.72 0.40 -7.56
C ASP A 145 13.36 0.05 -6.23
N SER A 146 13.13 0.87 -5.23
CA SER A 146 13.63 0.68 -3.88
C SER A 146 12.82 1.49 -2.87
N VAL A 147 12.96 1.17 -1.60
CA VAL A 147 12.30 1.88 -0.50
C VAL A 147 13.37 2.36 0.48
N ILE A 148 13.29 3.64 0.84
CA ILE A 148 14.16 4.25 1.85
C ILE A 148 13.31 4.58 3.06
N ILE A 149 13.72 4.09 4.23
CA ILE A 149 13.06 4.39 5.50
C ILE A 149 13.82 5.54 6.18
N HIS A 150 13.15 6.69 6.31
CA HIS A 150 13.76 7.87 6.92
C HIS A 150 13.72 7.83 8.45
N ALA A 151 12.69 7.19 9.03
CA ALA A 151 12.54 6.98 10.46
C ALA A 151 11.83 5.66 10.71
N ASN A 152 12.41 4.80 11.54
CA ASN A 152 11.84 3.49 11.85
C ASN A 152 11.68 3.35 13.37
N PRO A 153 10.49 3.68 13.93
CA PRO A 153 10.27 3.62 15.38
C PRO A 153 10.22 2.21 15.95
N VAL A 154 10.13 1.17 15.09
CA VAL A 154 10.16 -0.24 15.53
C VAL A 154 11.56 -0.86 15.50
N ALA A 155 12.54 -0.17 14.96
CA ALA A 155 13.93 -0.67 14.88
C ALA A 155 14.80 -0.22 16.07
N GLY A 156 14.27 0.64 16.90
CA GLY A 156 14.97 1.16 18.06
C GLY A 156 14.74 0.39 19.31
#